data_c3e3eb477b1968a6e7e9dfb4f3017b3b
#
_entry.id   c3e3eb477b1968a6e7e9dfb4f3017b3b
#
_cell.length_a   1.000
_cell.length_b   1.000
_cell.length_c   1.000
_cell.angle_alpha   90.00
_cell.angle_beta   90.00
_cell.angle_gamma   90.00
#
_symmetry.space_group_name_H-M   'P 1'
#
loop_
_entity.id
_entity.type
_entity.pdbx_description
1 polymer ?
#
loop_
_entity_poly.entity_id
_entity_poly.type
_entity_poly.pdbx_seq_one_letter_code
_entity_poly.pdbx_strand_id
1 'polypeptide(L)'
;MRVIKYKKSIQIISLITVFFILTGCNMTLMDPKGAISIEQKKLIITSLTLMLIIVIPVIFMTIFFAIKYRENNKYAIYRPNWEKSNKIELFCWAIPIIIIFTLAIITWDTTHKLDPYKPLINKNNPITIQVIASDWKWIFIYPEKNIATINEIAFPINTPITFKVTSASVMNSFFIPALGSQIYAMAGMQSKLHLIANQAGIYKGFSSSYSGHGFSDMKFNVIATVNTKSFEKWIEKAKKSKKNINNISQFNELIKPSYNVAVTYFSSVKANLYEDIISQFGHAHHIKNNQIINPSQHSLKNK
;
A
#
# COMPACT_ATOMS: atom_id res chain seq x y z
N MET A 1 -26.58 26.54 40.20
CA MET A 1 -26.86 25.40 39.28
C MET A 1 -26.77 25.74 37.77
N ARG A 2 -27.15 26.92 37.29
CA ARG A 2 -27.00 27.35 35.88
C ARG A 2 -25.54 27.48 35.41
N VAL A 3 -24.64 28.02 36.21
CA VAL A 3 -23.21 28.25 35.82
C VAL A 3 -22.45 26.97 35.53
N ILE A 4 -22.75 25.85 36.20
CA ILE A 4 -22.11 24.54 35.99
C ILE A 4 -22.54 23.95 34.64
N LYS A 5 -23.78 24.19 34.21
CA LYS A 5 -24.28 23.74 32.91
C LYS A 5 -23.54 24.41 31.73
N TYR A 6 -23.32 25.74 31.84
CA TYR A 6 -22.58 26.49 30.83
C TYR A 6 -21.10 26.07 30.70
N LYS A 7 -20.42 25.82 31.83
CA LYS A 7 -19.03 25.31 31.80
C LYS A 7 -18.92 23.98 31.06
N LYS A 8 -19.82 23.03 31.31
CA LYS A 8 -19.82 21.73 30.57
C LYS A 8 -20.13 21.91 29.11
N SER A 9 -21.06 22.77 28.71
CA SER A 9 -21.35 23.03 27.28
C SER A 9 -20.17 23.70 26.59
N ILE A 10 -19.48 24.64 27.21
CA ILE A 10 -18.27 25.28 26.67
C ILE A 10 -17.15 24.28 26.52
N GLN A 11 -16.95 23.36 27.46
CA GLN A 11 -15.96 22.30 27.36
C GLN A 11 -16.25 21.33 26.19
N ILE A 12 -17.51 20.95 25.99
CA ILE A 12 -17.93 20.09 24.87
C ILE A 12 -17.73 20.82 23.54
N ILE A 13 -18.13 22.11 23.45
CA ILE A 13 -17.92 22.90 22.23
C ILE A 13 -16.43 23.08 21.94
N SER A 14 -15.62 23.36 22.96
CA SER A 14 -14.16 23.46 22.81
C SER A 14 -13.54 22.14 22.35
N LEU A 15 -13.97 20.99 22.88
CA LEU A 15 -13.51 19.68 22.48
C LEU A 15 -13.87 19.37 21.01
N ILE A 16 -15.09 19.70 20.60
CA ILE A 16 -15.56 19.57 19.22
C ILE A 16 -14.76 20.48 18.28
N THR A 17 -14.52 21.73 18.68
CA THR A 17 -13.72 22.69 17.89
C THR A 17 -12.29 22.21 17.72
N VAL A 18 -11.64 21.69 18.78
CA VAL A 18 -10.30 21.08 18.70
C VAL A 18 -10.29 19.88 17.76
N PHE A 19 -11.32 19.04 17.78
CA PHE A 19 -11.44 17.90 16.86
C PHE A 19 -11.53 18.34 15.39
N PHE A 20 -12.22 19.43 15.08
CA PHE A 20 -12.29 19.98 13.72
C PHE A 20 -10.99 20.69 13.27
N ILE A 21 -10.20 21.24 14.18
CA ILE A 21 -8.91 21.89 13.85
C ILE A 21 -7.81 20.84 13.56
N LEU A 22 -7.92 19.64 14.08
CA LEU A 22 -6.97 18.54 13.84
C LEU A 22 -7.06 17.89 12.44
N THR A 23 -7.92 18.36 11.56
CA THR A 23 -8.10 17.81 10.19
C THR A 23 -7.06 18.30 9.17
N GLY A 24 -5.84 18.63 9.61
CA GLY A 24 -4.77 19.18 8.76
C GLY A 24 -3.90 18.18 8.02
N CYS A 25 -4.24 16.89 7.97
CA CYS A 25 -3.42 15.90 7.26
C CYS A 25 -3.77 15.83 5.77
N ASN A 26 -2.82 16.10 4.89
CA ASN A 26 -2.86 15.72 3.49
C ASN A 26 -2.85 14.18 3.39
N MET A 27 -4.03 13.58 3.43
CA MET A 27 -4.17 12.12 3.28
C MET A 27 -3.97 11.76 1.81
N THR A 28 -2.81 11.25 1.44
CA THR A 28 -2.48 10.77 0.08
C THR A 28 -3.55 9.84 -0.49
N LEU A 29 -4.17 9.02 0.36
CA LEU A 29 -5.24 8.10 -0.02
C LEU A 29 -6.54 8.82 -0.43
N MET A 30 -6.78 10.02 0.09
CA MET A 30 -7.96 10.83 -0.26
C MET A 30 -7.71 11.78 -1.43
N ASP A 31 -6.46 11.91 -1.89
CA ASP A 31 -6.05 12.64 -3.09
C ASP A 31 -5.35 11.70 -4.10
N PRO A 32 -6.08 10.71 -4.65
CA PRO A 32 -5.52 9.70 -5.55
C PRO A 32 -5.07 10.32 -6.88
N LYS A 33 -3.92 9.85 -7.38
CA LYS A 33 -3.29 10.34 -8.62
C LYS A 33 -3.21 9.26 -9.71
N GLY A 34 -3.66 8.04 -9.42
CA GLY A 34 -3.65 6.90 -10.34
C GLY A 34 -5.04 6.29 -10.52
N ALA A 35 -5.22 5.51 -11.59
CA ALA A 35 -6.49 4.84 -11.89
C ALA A 35 -6.92 3.89 -10.77
N ILE A 36 -6.00 3.08 -10.26
CA ILE A 36 -6.26 2.11 -9.18
C ILE A 36 -6.58 2.82 -7.86
N SER A 37 -5.81 3.85 -7.49
CA SER A 37 -6.04 4.58 -6.24
C SER A 37 -7.37 5.35 -6.22
N ILE A 38 -7.87 5.79 -7.38
CA ILE A 38 -9.22 6.39 -7.51
C ILE A 38 -10.30 5.37 -7.14
N GLU A 39 -10.22 4.16 -7.68
CA GLU A 39 -11.19 3.10 -7.37
C GLU A 39 -11.09 2.66 -5.90
N GLN A 40 -9.89 2.57 -5.34
CA GLN A 40 -9.67 2.28 -3.92
C GLN A 40 -10.31 3.34 -3.02
N LYS A 41 -10.15 4.63 -3.34
CA LYS A 41 -10.83 5.72 -2.61
C LYS A 41 -12.35 5.56 -2.62
N LYS A 42 -12.94 5.28 -3.80
CA LYS A 42 -14.40 5.04 -3.90
C LYS A 42 -14.84 3.89 -3.00
N LEU A 43 -14.09 2.78 -3.02
CA LEU A 43 -14.35 1.61 -2.18
C LEU A 43 -14.33 1.94 -0.69
N ILE A 44 -13.30 2.65 -0.24
CA ILE A 44 -13.16 3.07 1.16
C ILE A 44 -14.35 3.93 1.59
N ILE A 45 -14.72 4.94 0.77
CA ILE A 45 -15.85 5.83 1.11
C ILE A 45 -17.16 5.04 1.13
N THR A 46 -17.40 4.16 0.15
CA THR A 46 -18.62 3.34 0.09
C THR A 46 -18.74 2.42 1.28
N SER A 47 -17.68 1.69 1.61
CA SER A 47 -17.64 0.77 2.76
C SER A 47 -17.82 1.52 4.09
N LEU A 48 -17.13 2.65 4.25
CA LEU A 48 -17.27 3.48 5.45
C LEU A 48 -18.70 4.01 5.60
N THR A 49 -19.33 4.47 4.52
CA THR A 49 -20.71 4.97 4.53
C THR A 49 -21.69 3.87 4.95
N LEU A 50 -21.56 2.66 4.39
CA LEU A 50 -22.40 1.51 4.76
C LEU A 50 -22.23 1.13 6.23
N MET A 51 -21.00 1.15 6.75
CA MET A 51 -20.75 0.88 8.17
C MET A 51 -21.33 1.96 9.09
N LEU A 52 -21.24 3.23 8.71
CA LEU A 52 -21.78 4.34 9.50
C LEU A 52 -23.30 4.32 9.62
N ILE A 53 -24.02 3.73 8.68
CA ILE A 53 -25.48 3.52 8.75
C ILE A 53 -25.85 2.70 9.99
N ILE A 54 -25.02 1.76 10.43
CA ILE A 54 -25.23 0.99 11.65
C ILE A 54 -24.63 1.70 12.87
N VAL A 55 -23.39 2.14 12.76
CA VAL A 55 -22.62 2.65 13.91
C VAL A 55 -23.25 3.91 14.52
N ILE A 56 -23.67 4.86 13.67
CA ILE A 56 -24.26 6.12 14.15
C ILE A 56 -25.56 5.89 14.94
N PRO A 57 -26.56 5.14 14.42
CA PRO A 57 -27.77 4.83 15.21
C PRO A 57 -27.48 4.10 16.52
N VAL A 58 -26.55 3.14 16.52
CA VAL A 58 -26.18 2.38 17.72
C VAL A 58 -25.59 3.29 18.79
N ILE A 59 -24.64 4.18 18.41
CA ILE A 59 -24.08 5.17 19.34
C ILE A 59 -25.17 6.07 19.89
N PHE A 60 -26.04 6.58 18.99
CA PHE A 60 -27.14 7.45 19.41
C PHE A 60 -28.10 6.73 20.38
N MET A 61 -28.50 5.52 20.05
CA MET A 61 -29.40 4.71 20.91
C MET A 61 -28.76 4.41 22.26
N THR A 62 -27.46 4.08 22.29
CA THR A 62 -26.75 3.81 23.54
C THR A 62 -26.77 5.03 24.46
N ILE A 63 -26.43 6.20 23.94
CA ILE A 63 -26.44 7.47 24.70
C ILE A 63 -27.87 7.81 25.12
N PHE A 64 -28.84 7.68 24.21
CA PHE A 64 -30.24 7.96 24.47
C PHE A 64 -30.80 7.09 25.58
N PHE A 65 -30.56 5.78 25.56
CA PHE A 65 -31.06 4.87 26.60
C PHE A 65 -30.34 5.10 27.93
N ALA A 66 -29.04 5.37 27.95
CA ALA A 66 -28.31 5.70 29.17
C ALA A 66 -28.84 6.96 29.84
N ILE A 67 -29.27 7.96 29.06
CA ILE A 67 -29.87 9.18 29.60
C ILE A 67 -31.32 8.95 30.02
N LYS A 68 -32.12 8.27 29.19
CA LYS A 68 -33.56 8.06 29.40
C LYS A 68 -33.86 7.19 30.62
N TYR A 69 -33.10 6.10 30.77
CA TYR A 69 -33.33 5.12 31.85
C TYR A 69 -32.38 5.29 33.05
N ARG A 70 -31.81 6.51 33.22
CA ARG A 70 -31.00 6.82 34.38
C ARG A 70 -31.86 6.79 35.66
N GLU A 71 -31.32 6.29 36.77
CA GLU A 71 -31.98 6.14 38.09
C GLU A 71 -32.78 7.37 38.54
N ASN A 72 -32.24 8.58 38.33
CA ASN A 72 -32.89 9.82 38.70
C ASN A 72 -34.06 10.26 37.79
N ASN A 73 -34.35 9.50 36.72
CA ASN A 73 -35.42 9.83 35.77
C ASN A 73 -36.76 9.25 36.20
N LYS A 74 -37.56 10.02 36.94
CA LYS A 74 -38.90 9.62 37.41
C LYS A 74 -39.96 9.46 36.31
N TYR A 75 -39.66 9.88 35.06
CA TYR A 75 -40.57 9.79 33.90
C TYR A 75 -40.38 8.53 33.08
N ALA A 76 -39.39 7.72 33.38
CA ALA A 76 -39.14 6.47 32.66
C ALA A 76 -40.15 5.42 33.10
N ILE A 77 -40.84 4.81 32.13
CA ILE A 77 -41.80 3.73 32.40
C ILE A 77 -41.02 2.46 32.73
N TYR A 78 -41.20 1.97 33.95
CA TYR A 78 -40.58 0.72 34.40
C TYR A 78 -41.41 -0.47 33.91
N ARG A 79 -40.79 -1.38 33.12
CA ARG A 79 -41.42 -2.60 32.59
C ARG A 79 -40.53 -3.79 32.90
N PRO A 80 -40.59 -4.37 34.13
CA PRO A 80 -39.71 -5.45 34.57
C PRO A 80 -39.86 -6.77 33.75
N ASN A 81 -41.06 -7.01 33.24
CA ASN A 81 -41.39 -8.23 32.51
C ASN A 81 -41.23 -8.11 30.98
N TRP A 82 -40.56 -7.06 30.48
CA TRP A 82 -40.30 -6.91 29.06
C TRP A 82 -38.98 -7.64 28.67
N GLU A 83 -39.12 -8.90 28.25
CA GLU A 83 -37.99 -9.78 27.96
C GLU A 83 -37.73 -9.91 26.46
N LYS A 84 -38.75 -9.86 25.60
CA LYS A 84 -38.63 -10.18 24.19
C LYS A 84 -39.53 -9.33 23.29
N SER A 85 -39.01 -8.98 22.09
CA SER A 85 -39.81 -8.39 21.02
C SER A 85 -39.33 -8.88 19.67
N ASN A 86 -40.11 -9.82 19.07
CA ASN A 86 -39.76 -10.43 17.77
C ASN A 86 -39.59 -9.40 16.65
N LYS A 87 -40.33 -8.27 16.70
CA LYS A 87 -40.21 -7.21 15.70
C LYS A 87 -38.84 -6.46 15.79
N ILE A 88 -38.43 -6.14 17.02
CA ILE A 88 -37.13 -5.47 17.26
C ILE A 88 -36.00 -6.43 16.89
N GLU A 89 -36.11 -7.68 17.33
CA GLU A 89 -35.13 -8.73 17.02
C GLU A 89 -34.95 -8.91 15.50
N LEU A 90 -36.03 -9.06 14.76
CA LEU A 90 -36.00 -9.16 13.30
C LEU A 90 -35.29 -7.95 12.66
N PHE A 91 -35.58 -6.75 13.14
CA PHE A 91 -34.97 -5.53 12.60
C PHE A 91 -33.47 -5.44 12.90
N CYS A 92 -33.08 -5.82 14.12
CA CYS A 92 -31.68 -5.85 14.55
C CYS A 92 -30.83 -6.86 13.77
N TRP A 93 -31.42 -7.95 13.30
CA TRP A 93 -30.74 -8.96 12.46
C TRP A 93 -30.79 -8.63 10.97
N ALA A 94 -31.94 -8.18 10.47
CA ALA A 94 -32.15 -7.96 9.04
C ALA A 94 -31.23 -6.87 8.47
N ILE A 95 -31.07 -5.73 9.17
CA ILE A 95 -30.26 -4.62 8.67
C ILE A 95 -28.77 -5.03 8.51
N PRO A 96 -28.07 -5.59 9.51
CA PRO A 96 -26.70 -6.06 9.34
C PRO A 96 -26.56 -7.12 8.24
N ILE A 97 -27.49 -8.06 8.14
CA ILE A 97 -27.44 -9.11 7.11
C ILE A 97 -27.51 -8.49 5.71
N ILE A 98 -28.41 -7.54 5.47
CA ILE A 98 -28.53 -6.85 4.16
C ILE A 98 -27.23 -6.10 3.83
N ILE A 99 -26.63 -5.42 4.81
CA ILE A 99 -25.37 -4.69 4.60
C ILE A 99 -24.21 -5.64 4.31
N ILE A 100 -24.10 -6.76 5.04
CA ILE A 100 -23.07 -7.78 4.80
C ILE A 100 -23.22 -8.35 3.38
N PHE A 101 -24.44 -8.65 2.95
CA PHE A 101 -24.70 -9.16 1.61
C PHE A 101 -24.31 -8.15 0.53
N THR A 102 -24.64 -6.88 0.74
CA THR A 102 -24.24 -5.76 -0.18
C THR A 102 -22.72 -5.63 -0.24
N LEU A 103 -22.04 -5.65 0.91
CA LEU A 103 -20.58 -5.61 0.97
C LEU A 103 -19.94 -6.83 0.30
N ALA A 104 -20.52 -8.01 0.43
CA ALA A 104 -20.02 -9.23 -0.23
C ALA A 104 -20.02 -9.10 -1.76
N ILE A 105 -21.13 -8.57 -2.33
CA ILE A 105 -21.23 -8.32 -3.78
C ILE A 105 -20.20 -7.29 -4.23
N ILE A 106 -20.06 -6.16 -3.52
CA ILE A 106 -19.08 -5.12 -3.83
C ILE A 106 -17.66 -5.69 -3.77
N THR A 107 -17.35 -6.46 -2.71
CA THR A 107 -16.02 -7.07 -2.53
C THR A 107 -15.70 -8.04 -3.65
N TRP A 108 -16.65 -8.89 -4.04
CA TRP A 108 -16.46 -9.82 -5.14
C TRP A 108 -16.09 -9.11 -6.45
N ASP A 109 -16.88 -8.13 -6.86
CA ASP A 109 -16.66 -7.38 -8.09
C ASP A 109 -15.31 -6.61 -8.07
N THR A 110 -15.04 -5.93 -6.95
CA THR A 110 -13.84 -5.08 -6.85
C THR A 110 -12.55 -5.86 -6.70
N THR A 111 -12.56 -7.02 -6.03
CA THR A 111 -11.38 -7.89 -5.94
C THR A 111 -10.93 -8.35 -7.33
N HIS A 112 -11.87 -8.72 -8.20
CA HIS A 112 -11.55 -9.12 -9.57
C HIS A 112 -11.15 -7.94 -10.48
N LYS A 113 -11.66 -6.75 -10.21
CA LYS A 113 -11.31 -5.54 -10.99
C LYS A 113 -9.94 -4.97 -10.60
N LEU A 114 -9.59 -5.01 -9.33
CA LEU A 114 -8.39 -4.40 -8.77
C LEU A 114 -7.25 -5.40 -8.54
N ASP A 115 -7.31 -6.58 -9.16
CA ASP A 115 -6.23 -7.56 -9.09
C ASP A 115 -4.92 -6.93 -9.61
N PRO A 116 -3.84 -6.91 -8.81
CA PRO A 116 -2.54 -6.36 -9.19
C PRO A 116 -1.94 -7.01 -10.45
N TYR A 117 -2.27 -8.27 -10.70
CA TYR A 117 -1.79 -9.03 -11.86
C TYR A 117 -2.56 -8.73 -13.16
N LYS A 118 -3.71 -8.07 -13.05
CA LYS A 118 -4.54 -7.73 -14.23
C LYS A 118 -3.92 -6.58 -15.00
N PRO A 119 -3.56 -6.78 -16.28
CA PRO A 119 -3.02 -5.72 -17.11
C PRO A 119 -4.01 -4.56 -17.26
N LEU A 120 -3.51 -3.34 -17.14
CA LEU A 120 -4.30 -2.14 -17.39
C LEU A 120 -4.22 -1.78 -18.88
N ILE A 121 -5.37 -1.72 -19.53
CA ILE A 121 -5.47 -1.41 -20.96
C ILE A 121 -5.61 0.10 -21.12
N ASN A 122 -4.72 0.70 -21.92
CA ASN A 122 -4.81 2.09 -22.34
C ASN A 122 -4.32 2.20 -23.81
N LYS A 123 -4.49 3.38 -24.41
CA LYS A 123 -4.07 3.67 -25.80
C LYS A 123 -2.55 3.60 -25.99
N ASN A 124 -1.77 3.86 -24.94
CA ASN A 124 -0.32 3.85 -24.97
C ASN A 124 0.22 2.44 -24.72
N ASN A 125 1.32 2.09 -25.35
CA ASN A 125 2.04 0.85 -25.10
C ASN A 125 2.57 0.81 -23.65
N PRO A 126 2.46 -0.33 -22.95
CA PRO A 126 2.94 -0.46 -21.59
C PRO A 126 4.46 -0.34 -21.49
N ILE A 127 4.96 0.33 -20.47
CA ILE A 127 6.38 0.39 -20.13
C ILE A 127 6.66 -0.64 -19.04
N THR A 128 7.66 -1.50 -19.27
CA THR A 128 8.11 -2.47 -18.26
C THR A 128 9.24 -1.88 -17.44
N ILE A 129 9.11 -1.93 -16.11
CA ILE A 129 10.14 -1.57 -15.14
C ILE A 129 10.39 -2.76 -14.23
N GLN A 130 11.61 -3.26 -14.22
CA GLN A 130 12.05 -4.29 -13.30
C GLN A 130 12.51 -3.65 -11.99
N VAL A 131 12.00 -4.12 -10.86
CA VAL A 131 12.21 -3.56 -9.54
C VAL A 131 12.88 -4.58 -8.65
N ILE A 132 14.01 -4.24 -8.07
CA ILE A 132 14.76 -5.08 -7.16
C ILE A 132 14.85 -4.37 -5.80
N ALA A 133 14.26 -4.97 -4.77
CA ALA A 133 14.47 -4.55 -3.39
C ALA A 133 15.84 -5.07 -2.91
N SER A 134 16.62 -4.24 -2.28
CA SER A 134 17.86 -4.59 -1.62
C SER A 134 17.90 -3.96 -0.22
N ASP A 135 18.88 -4.28 0.61
CA ASP A 135 18.97 -3.75 1.96
C ASP A 135 19.01 -2.23 1.97
N TRP A 136 17.80 -1.71 2.20
CA TRP A 136 17.28 -0.37 2.38
C TRP A 136 17.41 0.58 1.18
N LYS A 137 17.41 0.02 -0.07
CA LYS A 137 17.33 0.79 -1.31
C LYS A 137 16.53 0.04 -2.37
N TRP A 138 16.03 0.80 -3.34
CA TRP A 138 15.29 0.31 -4.48
C TRP A 138 16.12 0.49 -5.75
N ILE A 139 16.29 -0.58 -6.52
CA ILE A 139 16.98 -0.58 -7.82
C ILE A 139 15.91 -0.79 -8.89
N PHE A 140 15.90 0.09 -9.87
CA PHE A 140 14.96 0.08 -10.99
C PHE A 140 15.71 -0.10 -12.30
N ILE A 141 15.30 -1.07 -13.10
CA ILE A 141 15.89 -1.35 -14.42
C ILE A 141 14.83 -1.11 -15.48
N TYR A 142 15.19 -0.40 -16.53
CA TYR A 142 14.39 -0.21 -17.73
C TYR A 142 14.99 -1.04 -18.84
N PRO A 143 14.51 -2.28 -19.09
CA PRO A 143 15.15 -3.20 -20.03
C PRO A 143 15.17 -2.65 -21.45
N GLU A 144 14.07 -2.01 -21.89
CA GLU A 144 13.97 -1.42 -23.25
C GLU A 144 14.88 -0.21 -23.48
N LYS A 145 15.27 0.51 -22.42
CA LYS A 145 16.13 1.70 -22.49
C LYS A 145 17.57 1.41 -22.09
N ASN A 146 17.84 0.20 -21.58
CA ASN A 146 19.13 -0.26 -21.06
C ASN A 146 19.75 0.68 -20.01
N ILE A 147 18.96 1.13 -19.06
CA ILE A 147 19.41 1.95 -17.93
C ILE A 147 18.94 1.38 -16.59
N ALA A 148 19.62 1.74 -15.50
CA ALA A 148 19.12 1.52 -14.16
C ALA A 148 19.21 2.78 -13.30
N THR A 149 18.40 2.82 -12.25
CA THR A 149 18.38 3.90 -11.28
C THR A 149 18.23 3.36 -9.86
N ILE A 150 18.72 4.13 -8.87
CA ILE A 150 18.50 3.85 -7.45
C ILE A 150 17.60 4.95 -6.87
N ASN A 151 16.56 4.53 -6.15
CA ASN A 151 15.64 5.38 -5.38
C ASN A 151 14.92 6.46 -6.18
N GLU A 152 14.85 6.34 -7.50
CA GLU A 152 14.07 7.20 -8.38
C GLU A 152 13.59 6.45 -9.62
N ILE A 153 12.31 6.65 -9.97
CA ILE A 153 11.71 6.19 -11.23
C ILE A 153 11.00 7.33 -11.93
N ALA A 154 10.89 7.23 -13.25
CA ALA A 154 10.10 8.18 -14.04
C ALA A 154 9.30 7.44 -15.12
N PHE A 155 8.13 7.96 -15.45
CA PHE A 155 7.29 7.50 -16.57
C PHE A 155 6.25 8.55 -16.94
N PRO A 156 5.75 8.54 -18.18
CA PRO A 156 4.74 9.51 -18.59
C PRO A 156 3.35 9.18 -18.03
N ILE A 157 2.54 10.21 -17.80
CA ILE A 157 1.13 10.04 -17.41
C ILE A 157 0.34 9.27 -18.49
N ASN A 158 -0.78 8.70 -18.07
CA ASN A 158 -1.72 7.94 -18.94
C ASN A 158 -1.03 6.79 -19.72
N THR A 159 0.09 6.30 -19.22
CA THR A 159 0.80 5.16 -19.78
C THR A 159 0.75 4.00 -18.80
N PRO A 160 0.32 2.80 -19.21
CA PRO A 160 0.36 1.62 -18.34
C PRO A 160 1.81 1.26 -17.99
N ILE A 161 2.07 1.08 -16.71
CA ILE A 161 3.38 0.64 -16.24
C ILE A 161 3.24 -0.77 -15.68
N THR A 162 4.07 -1.68 -16.15
CA THR A 162 4.20 -3.04 -15.64
C THR A 162 5.45 -3.13 -14.77
N PHE A 163 5.27 -3.15 -13.47
CA PHE A 163 6.35 -3.42 -12.52
C PHE A 163 6.53 -4.93 -12.36
N LYS A 164 7.73 -5.43 -12.64
CA LYS A 164 8.19 -6.79 -12.31
C LYS A 164 9.04 -6.67 -11.05
N VAL A 165 8.58 -7.20 -9.94
CA VAL A 165 9.15 -6.92 -8.62
C VAL A 165 9.76 -8.17 -8.03
N THR A 166 11.00 -8.07 -7.55
CA THR A 166 11.71 -9.11 -6.81
C THR A 166 12.55 -8.51 -5.68
N SER A 167 13.20 -9.35 -4.88
CA SER A 167 14.14 -8.92 -3.85
C SER A 167 15.48 -9.64 -4.01
N ALA A 168 16.56 -8.94 -3.70
CA ALA A 168 17.90 -9.49 -3.54
C ALA A 168 18.31 -9.65 -2.07
N SER A 169 17.36 -9.51 -1.15
CA SER A 169 17.56 -9.63 0.29
C SER A 169 16.30 -10.19 0.96
N VAL A 170 15.90 -9.66 2.10
CA VAL A 170 14.66 -10.03 2.79
C VAL A 170 13.41 -9.57 2.02
N MET A 171 12.26 -10.12 2.40
CA MET A 171 10.98 -9.69 1.84
C MET A 171 10.72 -8.21 2.13
N ASN A 172 10.33 -7.49 1.10
CA ASN A 172 9.93 -6.09 1.15
C ASN A 172 8.54 -5.92 0.52
N SER A 173 7.99 -4.73 0.58
CA SER A 173 6.72 -4.42 -0.08
C SER A 173 6.85 -3.13 -0.88
N PHE A 174 6.75 -3.25 -2.20
CA PHE A 174 6.77 -2.13 -3.13
C PHE A 174 5.43 -1.39 -3.09
N PHE A 175 5.43 -0.12 -2.69
CA PHE A 175 4.23 0.66 -2.50
C PHE A 175 4.37 2.11 -2.97
N ILE A 176 3.41 2.55 -3.80
CA ILE A 176 3.26 3.94 -4.26
C ILE A 176 1.82 4.39 -3.90
N PRO A 177 1.59 4.92 -2.69
CA PRO A 177 0.23 5.20 -2.18
C PRO A 177 -0.62 6.09 -3.07
N ALA A 178 0.00 7.04 -3.77
CA ALA A 178 -0.71 7.96 -4.66
C ALA A 178 -1.27 7.27 -5.92
N LEU A 179 -0.72 6.12 -6.31
CA LEU A 179 -1.06 5.44 -7.56
C LEU A 179 -1.87 4.16 -7.38
N GLY A 180 -1.65 3.42 -6.29
CA GLY A 180 -2.40 2.18 -6.09
C GLY A 180 -1.89 1.29 -4.97
N SER A 181 -2.18 0.00 -5.10
CA SER A 181 -1.87 -1.03 -4.12
C SER A 181 -0.37 -1.30 -3.99
N GLN A 182 -0.02 -1.97 -2.91
CA GLN A 182 1.31 -2.55 -2.70
C GLN A 182 1.41 -3.97 -3.29
N ILE A 183 2.64 -4.40 -3.57
CA ILE A 183 2.97 -5.79 -3.93
C ILE A 183 4.24 -6.24 -3.20
N TYR A 184 4.29 -7.51 -2.80
CA TYR A 184 5.47 -8.06 -2.15
C TYR A 184 6.63 -8.27 -3.12
N ALA A 185 7.83 -7.87 -2.69
CA ALA A 185 9.11 -8.15 -3.31
C ALA A 185 9.76 -9.31 -2.54
N MET A 186 9.79 -10.50 -3.13
CA MET A 186 10.30 -11.71 -2.51
C MET A 186 11.52 -12.23 -3.26
N ALA A 187 12.53 -12.67 -2.52
CA ALA A 187 13.74 -13.21 -3.11
C ALA A 187 13.46 -14.53 -3.87
N GLY A 188 14.00 -14.68 -5.06
CA GLY A 188 13.80 -15.84 -5.92
C GLY A 188 12.44 -15.95 -6.58
N MET A 189 11.56 -14.95 -6.42
CA MET A 189 10.22 -14.89 -7.02
C MET A 189 10.02 -13.59 -7.77
N GLN A 190 9.11 -13.60 -8.75
CA GLN A 190 8.68 -12.41 -9.46
C GLN A 190 7.21 -12.13 -9.18
N SER A 191 6.91 -10.97 -8.65
CA SER A 191 5.56 -10.42 -8.54
C SER A 191 5.32 -9.39 -9.66
N LYS A 192 4.06 -9.20 -10.06
CA LYS A 192 3.67 -8.20 -11.08
C LYS A 192 2.69 -7.21 -10.50
N LEU A 193 2.89 -5.93 -10.80
CA LEU A 193 1.98 -4.85 -10.41
C LEU A 193 1.79 -3.91 -11.60
N HIS A 194 0.53 -3.62 -11.90
CA HIS A 194 0.16 -2.71 -12.98
C HIS A 194 -0.41 -1.41 -12.42
N LEU A 195 0.20 -0.27 -12.78
CA LEU A 195 -0.24 1.06 -12.34
C LEU A 195 -0.30 2.03 -13.54
N ILE A 196 -1.14 3.06 -13.38
CA ILE A 196 -1.20 4.21 -14.31
C ILE A 196 -1.28 5.48 -13.46
N ALA A 197 -0.41 6.45 -13.73
CA ALA A 197 -0.54 7.80 -13.19
C ALA A 197 -1.43 8.65 -14.10
N ASN A 198 -2.46 9.27 -13.55
CA ASN A 198 -3.38 10.15 -14.30
C ASN A 198 -2.97 11.62 -14.22
N GLN A 199 -2.17 11.99 -13.22
CA GLN A 199 -1.69 13.36 -13.02
C GLN A 199 -0.17 13.39 -12.99
N ALA A 200 0.41 14.45 -13.55
CA ALA A 200 1.85 14.68 -13.45
C ALA A 200 2.23 15.21 -12.07
N GLY A 201 3.41 14.83 -11.60
CA GLY A 201 3.92 15.23 -10.30
C GLY A 201 5.01 14.32 -9.79
N ILE A 202 5.51 14.63 -8.60
CA ILE A 202 6.49 13.82 -7.89
C ILE A 202 5.79 13.17 -6.70
N TYR A 203 5.74 11.85 -6.71
CA TYR A 203 5.13 11.04 -5.67
C TYR A 203 6.21 10.33 -4.85
N LYS A 204 5.86 9.89 -3.66
CA LYS A 204 6.75 9.09 -2.82
C LYS A 204 6.32 7.63 -2.87
N GLY A 205 7.30 6.76 -3.09
CA GLY A 205 7.17 5.33 -2.86
C GLY A 205 8.06 4.90 -1.70
N PHE A 206 7.71 3.79 -1.08
CA PHE A 206 8.46 3.24 0.06
C PHE A 206 8.19 1.75 0.23
N SER A 207 9.00 1.08 1.07
CA SER A 207 8.69 -0.25 1.55
C SER A 207 7.66 -0.16 2.68
N SER A 208 6.56 -0.93 2.59
CA SER A 208 5.54 -0.98 3.64
C SER A 208 5.67 -2.22 4.55
N SER A 209 6.63 -3.11 4.28
CA SER A 209 7.00 -4.24 5.16
C SER A 209 8.33 -3.96 5.85
N TYR A 210 8.35 -4.12 7.17
CA TYR A 210 9.57 -3.93 7.96
C TYR A 210 10.68 -4.88 7.51
N SER A 211 11.85 -4.34 7.24
CA SER A 211 13.02 -5.07 6.70
C SER A 211 14.33 -4.78 7.45
N GLY A 212 14.26 -4.36 8.70
CA GLY A 212 15.44 -4.12 9.53
C GLY A 212 15.78 -2.64 9.74
N HIS A 213 17.03 -2.37 10.13
CA HIS A 213 17.45 -1.05 10.63
C HIS A 213 17.22 0.13 9.70
N GLY A 214 17.47 -0.02 8.39
CA GLY A 214 17.30 1.06 7.41
C GLY A 214 15.94 1.15 6.78
N PHE A 215 14.95 0.42 7.28
CA PHE A 215 13.59 0.38 6.74
C PHE A 215 12.95 1.78 6.61
N SER A 216 13.12 2.64 7.60
CA SER A 216 12.54 4.00 7.60
C SER A 216 13.03 4.88 6.44
N ASP A 217 14.23 4.60 5.93
CA ASP A 217 14.88 5.36 4.86
C ASP A 217 14.72 4.70 3.48
N MET A 218 14.11 3.51 3.41
CA MET A 218 13.86 2.78 2.17
C MET A 218 12.73 3.41 1.37
N LYS A 219 12.97 4.63 0.88
CA LYS A 219 12.04 5.47 0.14
C LYS A 219 12.59 5.78 -1.25
N PHE A 220 11.70 6.06 -2.19
CA PHE A 220 12.09 6.47 -3.54
C PHE A 220 11.15 7.53 -4.11
N ASN A 221 11.63 8.26 -5.12
CA ASN A 221 10.84 9.25 -5.84
C ASN A 221 10.22 8.63 -7.09
N VAL A 222 8.98 9.01 -7.36
CA VAL A 222 8.23 8.61 -8.56
C VAL A 222 7.88 9.87 -9.32
N ILE A 223 8.49 10.05 -10.49
CA ILE A 223 8.28 11.22 -11.35
C ILE A 223 7.29 10.85 -12.46
N ALA A 224 6.03 11.24 -12.30
CA ALA A 224 5.05 11.17 -13.37
C ALA A 224 5.21 12.38 -14.28
N THR A 225 5.79 12.19 -15.47
CA THR A 225 6.07 13.26 -16.42
C THR A 225 4.83 13.64 -17.22
N VAL A 226 4.71 14.93 -17.57
CA VAL A 226 3.55 15.46 -18.32
C VAL A 226 3.40 14.81 -19.70
N ASN A 227 4.51 14.45 -20.33
CA ASN A 227 4.54 13.88 -21.68
C ASN A 227 5.78 12.98 -21.89
N THR A 228 5.76 12.23 -22.98
CA THR A 228 6.86 11.34 -23.38
C THR A 228 8.18 12.09 -23.62
N LYS A 229 8.16 13.33 -24.13
CA LYS A 229 9.36 14.11 -24.34
C LYS A 229 10.09 14.41 -23.03
N SER A 230 9.35 14.71 -21.97
CA SER A 230 9.95 14.95 -20.64
C SER A 230 10.52 13.66 -20.03
N PHE A 231 9.86 12.53 -20.29
CA PHE A 231 10.38 11.21 -19.91
C PHE A 231 11.67 10.86 -20.66
N GLU A 232 11.72 11.09 -21.98
CA GLU A 232 12.96 10.85 -22.76
C GLU A 232 14.12 11.74 -22.28
N LYS A 233 13.88 13.00 -21.94
CA LYS A 233 14.91 13.86 -21.32
C LYS A 233 15.43 13.28 -20.01
N TRP A 234 14.58 12.67 -19.20
CA TRP A 234 15.01 12.00 -17.96
C TRP A 234 15.85 10.74 -18.28
N ILE A 235 15.46 9.96 -19.29
CA ILE A 235 16.26 8.82 -19.78
C ILE A 235 17.64 9.28 -20.27
N GLU A 236 17.71 10.39 -21.06
CA GLU A 236 18.98 10.95 -21.51
C GLU A 236 19.88 11.40 -20.35
N LYS A 237 19.29 11.97 -19.31
CA LYS A 237 20.02 12.29 -18.08
C LYS A 237 20.63 11.06 -17.44
N ALA A 238 19.88 9.96 -17.37
CA ALA A 238 20.38 8.69 -16.83
C ALA A 238 21.50 8.11 -17.70
N LYS A 239 21.37 8.15 -19.04
CA LYS A 239 22.40 7.69 -20.00
C LYS A 239 23.71 8.49 -19.95
N LYS A 240 23.69 9.75 -19.49
CA LYS A 240 24.89 10.56 -19.30
C LYS A 240 25.69 10.18 -18.06
N SER A 241 25.20 9.27 -17.21
CA SER A 241 25.93 8.79 -16.04
C SER A 241 27.22 8.06 -16.45
N LYS A 242 28.28 8.26 -15.70
CA LYS A 242 29.55 7.52 -15.84
C LYS A 242 29.49 6.12 -15.20
N LYS A 243 28.45 5.84 -14.40
CA LYS A 243 28.28 4.54 -13.72
C LYS A 243 27.55 3.56 -14.62
N ASN A 244 27.92 2.28 -14.51
CA ASN A 244 27.28 1.17 -15.22
C ASN A 244 27.21 -0.06 -14.32
N ILE A 245 26.39 -1.05 -14.72
CA ILE A 245 26.29 -2.37 -14.07
C ILE A 245 26.49 -3.43 -15.16
N ASN A 246 27.73 -3.69 -15.54
CA ASN A 246 28.06 -4.56 -16.66
C ASN A 246 28.24 -6.03 -16.27
N ASN A 247 28.38 -6.32 -14.98
CA ASN A 247 28.54 -7.69 -14.49
C ASN A 247 27.88 -7.89 -13.11
N ILE A 248 27.70 -9.17 -12.75
CA ILE A 248 27.05 -9.56 -11.49
C ILE A 248 27.88 -9.13 -10.27
N SER A 249 29.20 -9.06 -10.38
CA SER A 249 30.08 -8.65 -9.26
C SER A 249 29.84 -7.19 -8.89
N GLN A 250 29.69 -6.30 -9.87
CA GLN A 250 29.33 -4.89 -9.62
C GLN A 250 27.94 -4.77 -8.97
N PHE A 251 27.01 -5.61 -9.41
CA PHE A 251 25.69 -5.66 -8.78
C PHE A 251 25.79 -6.14 -7.33
N ASN A 252 26.57 -7.19 -7.04
CA ASN A 252 26.76 -7.71 -5.69
C ASN A 252 27.39 -6.69 -4.74
N GLU A 253 28.30 -5.84 -5.23
CA GLU A 253 28.78 -4.69 -4.45
C GLU A 253 27.69 -3.65 -4.20
N LEU A 254 26.85 -3.40 -5.21
CA LEU A 254 25.76 -2.44 -5.12
C LEU A 254 24.70 -2.84 -4.09
N ILE A 255 24.38 -4.13 -3.94
CA ILE A 255 23.34 -4.61 -3.02
C ILE A 255 23.80 -4.71 -1.57
N LYS A 256 25.07 -4.49 -1.25
CA LYS A 256 25.55 -4.47 0.14
C LYS A 256 24.70 -3.49 0.98
N PRO A 257 24.40 -3.82 2.24
CA PRO A 257 23.60 -2.97 3.12
C PRO A 257 24.11 -1.54 3.16
N SER A 258 23.24 -0.58 2.94
CA SER A 258 23.58 0.86 2.95
C SER A 258 22.38 1.71 3.28
N TYR A 259 22.61 2.79 4.01
CA TYR A 259 21.58 3.69 4.53
C TYR A 259 21.51 4.97 3.71
N ASN A 260 20.33 5.54 3.60
CA ASN A 260 20.07 6.86 3.03
C ASN A 260 20.75 7.10 1.69
N VAL A 261 20.64 6.09 0.80
CA VAL A 261 21.32 6.12 -0.50
C VAL A 261 20.70 7.17 -1.40
N ALA A 262 21.53 8.12 -1.84
CA ALA A 262 21.12 9.17 -2.78
C ALA A 262 20.70 8.57 -4.14
N VAL A 263 19.85 9.30 -4.86
CA VAL A 263 19.46 8.95 -6.22
C VAL A 263 20.72 8.80 -7.10
N THR A 264 20.83 7.66 -7.74
CA THR A 264 21.98 7.33 -8.59
C THR A 264 21.47 6.75 -9.91
N TYR A 265 22.13 7.11 -11.01
CA TYR A 265 21.81 6.65 -12.36
C TYR A 265 22.94 5.78 -12.91
N PHE A 266 22.57 4.81 -13.73
CA PHE A 266 23.49 3.92 -14.45
C PHE A 266 23.14 3.95 -15.93
N SER A 267 24.15 4.24 -16.77
CA SER A 267 23.99 4.40 -18.22
C SER A 267 23.81 3.10 -18.97
N SER A 268 24.22 1.98 -18.38
CA SER A 268 24.03 0.63 -18.96
C SER A 268 23.88 -0.42 -17.87
N VAL A 269 23.20 -1.52 -18.23
CA VAL A 269 22.94 -2.65 -17.35
C VAL A 269 23.24 -3.94 -18.12
N LYS A 270 23.82 -4.93 -17.43
CA LYS A 270 24.02 -6.28 -17.99
C LYS A 270 22.68 -6.84 -18.50
N ALA A 271 22.70 -7.38 -19.72
CA ALA A 271 21.54 -8.10 -20.24
C ALA A 271 21.15 -9.26 -19.29
N ASN A 272 19.84 -9.44 -19.08
CA ASN A 272 19.26 -10.49 -18.23
C ASN A 272 19.71 -10.43 -16.75
N LEU A 273 20.21 -9.27 -16.27
CA LEU A 273 20.62 -9.12 -14.87
C LEU A 273 19.48 -9.45 -13.90
N TYR A 274 18.26 -9.06 -14.22
CA TYR A 274 17.08 -9.29 -13.39
C TYR A 274 16.77 -10.78 -13.23
N GLU A 275 16.85 -11.54 -14.32
CA GLU A 275 16.64 -12.99 -14.35
C GLU A 275 17.75 -13.73 -13.60
N ASP A 276 19.00 -13.29 -13.75
CA ASP A 276 20.16 -13.83 -13.02
C ASP A 276 19.96 -13.68 -11.50
N ILE A 277 19.44 -12.52 -11.06
CA ILE A 277 19.17 -12.25 -9.64
C ILE A 277 18.07 -13.17 -9.11
N ILE A 278 16.97 -13.34 -9.83
CA ILE A 278 15.90 -14.25 -9.42
C ILE A 278 16.44 -15.67 -9.25
N SER A 279 17.22 -16.15 -10.20
CA SER A 279 17.79 -17.50 -10.14
C SER A 279 18.80 -17.66 -9.00
N GLN A 280 19.69 -16.68 -8.79
CA GLN A 280 20.68 -16.68 -7.71
C GLN A 280 20.04 -16.78 -6.33
N PHE A 281 19.01 -15.98 -6.08
CA PHE A 281 18.33 -15.95 -4.76
C PHE A 281 17.25 -17.04 -4.64
N GLY A 282 16.71 -17.56 -5.73
CA GLY A 282 15.80 -18.71 -5.75
C GLY A 282 16.48 -19.99 -5.31
N HIS A 283 17.64 -20.29 -5.84
CA HIS A 283 18.44 -21.46 -5.44
C HIS A 283 18.90 -21.39 -3.98
N ALA A 284 19.31 -20.21 -3.50
CA ALA A 284 19.72 -20.03 -2.11
C ALA A 284 18.59 -20.32 -1.11
N HIS A 285 17.34 -19.99 -1.48
CA HIS A 285 16.16 -20.26 -0.65
C HIS A 285 15.82 -21.75 -0.58
N HIS A 286 15.96 -22.49 -1.68
CA HIS A 286 15.76 -23.94 -1.74
C HIS A 286 16.81 -24.70 -0.93
N ILE A 287 18.08 -24.29 -0.95
CA ILE A 287 19.16 -24.91 -0.17
C ILE A 287 18.93 -24.71 1.33
N LYS A 288 18.57 -23.50 1.77
CA LYS A 288 18.25 -23.23 3.18
C LYS A 288 17.06 -24.03 3.69
N ASN A 289 16.00 -24.14 2.92
CA ASN A 289 14.83 -24.91 3.31
C ASN A 289 15.13 -26.41 3.39
N ASN A 290 15.92 -26.96 2.47
CA ASN A 290 16.35 -28.36 2.55
C ASN A 290 17.26 -28.67 3.75
N GLN A 291 18.06 -27.71 4.22
CA GLN A 291 18.86 -27.84 5.42
C GLN A 291 18.02 -27.78 6.71
N ILE A 292 16.93 -27.02 6.71
CA ILE A 292 16.00 -26.94 7.85
C ILE A 292 15.13 -28.20 7.93
N ILE A 293 14.74 -28.80 6.79
CA ILE A 293 13.90 -29.99 6.74
C ILE A 293 14.67 -31.29 7.04
N ASN A 294 16.00 -31.34 6.80
CA ASN A 294 16.85 -32.51 7.07
C ASN A 294 18.09 -32.18 7.91
N PRO A 295 17.95 -31.85 9.20
CA PRO A 295 19.11 -31.60 10.08
C PRO A 295 19.92 -32.87 10.41
N SER A 296 19.38 -34.07 10.17
CA SER A 296 19.99 -35.34 10.56
C SER A 296 21.03 -35.93 9.58
N GLN A 297 21.16 -35.41 8.37
CA GLN A 297 22.12 -35.96 7.40
C GLN A 297 23.52 -35.34 7.44
N HIS A 298 23.72 -34.25 8.19
CA HIS A 298 25.04 -33.60 8.31
C HIS A 298 25.89 -34.11 9.46
N SER A 299 25.32 -34.89 10.40
CA SER A 299 26.09 -35.45 11.55
C SER A 299 26.79 -36.78 11.24
N LEU A 300 26.55 -37.40 10.08
CA LEU A 300 27.10 -38.71 9.72
C LEU A 300 28.32 -38.66 8.76
N LYS A 301 28.78 -37.48 8.36
CA LYS A 301 30.00 -37.34 7.52
C LYS A 301 31.26 -36.87 8.25
N ASN A 302 31.21 -36.70 9.58
CA ASN A 302 32.36 -36.33 10.41
C ASN A 302 32.52 -37.31 11.58
N LYS A 303 32.51 -38.60 11.29
CA LYS A 303 33.07 -39.64 12.18
C LYS A 303 33.97 -40.58 11.38
#